data_d8c371e8e312c1e2a5ffdda82e8c675b
#
_entry.id   d8c371e8e312c1e2a5ffdda82e8c675b
#
_cell.length_a   1.000
_cell.length_b   1.000
_cell.length_c   1.000
_cell.angle_alpha   90.00
_cell.angle_beta   90.00
_cell.angle_gamma   90.00
#
_symmetry.space_group_name_H-M   'P 1'
#
loop_
_entity.id
_entity.type
_entity.pdbx_description
1 polymer ?
#
loop_
_entity_poly.entity_id
_entity_poly.type
_entity_poly.pdbx_seq_one_letter_code
_entity_poly.pdbx_strand_id
1 'polypeptide(L)'
;MSKKHNGLLWRVLKIWGTCLVIAFCVLGAIAIKRVGVPVVTMYKEASRDVSKSSKDTFKAEQTSIVYDADGNEIKKLKQEKDVSYLDYEDIPDAAKLAIISIEDKNFTTHHGIDIEGVARAGLSLVLNRGNITMGGSTITQQLARNIFLGYEKTYSRKIKEMFIAVALEQKYTKQDILEFYLNNVYFANGYYGIESASEAYFNKKAKDLSISQIAFLCSIPNSPGRYDPYKHKDSTIKRRDRILKNMYEDGYISQSQYEKSVDENITIMPKKETTTNDYAETYILKCATEALMKEQGFEFKTTFSSTSEKE
;
A
#
# COMPACT_ATOMS: atom_id res chain seq x y z
N MET A 1 65.11 5.82 -43.86
CA MET A 1 64.27 6.89 -43.29
C MET A 1 62.95 6.42 -42.64
N SER A 2 62.78 5.16 -42.25
CA SER A 2 61.50 4.60 -41.74
C SER A 2 61.34 4.53 -40.21
N LYS A 3 62.38 4.59 -39.39
CA LYS A 3 62.29 4.41 -37.90
C LYS A 3 61.79 5.64 -37.13
N LYS A 4 61.89 6.86 -37.67
CA LYS A 4 61.47 8.09 -36.97
C LYS A 4 59.97 8.35 -36.97
N HIS A 5 59.22 7.87 -37.94
CA HIS A 5 57.77 8.07 -38.06
C HIS A 5 56.94 7.23 -37.08
N ASN A 6 57.41 6.01 -36.74
CA ASN A 6 56.72 5.14 -35.80
C ASN A 6 56.74 5.68 -34.35
N GLY A 7 57.79 6.44 -33.96
CA GLY A 7 57.91 7.01 -32.60
C GLY A 7 56.90 8.14 -32.32
N LEU A 8 56.60 8.95 -33.36
CA LEU A 8 55.63 10.04 -33.22
C LEU A 8 54.21 9.50 -33.16
N LEU A 9 53.87 8.55 -34.02
CA LEU A 9 52.56 7.88 -34.01
C LEU A 9 52.26 7.19 -32.68
N TRP A 10 53.27 6.50 -32.09
CA TRP A 10 53.15 5.86 -30.80
C TRP A 10 52.99 6.85 -29.64
N ARG A 11 53.62 8.03 -29.72
CA ARG A 11 53.40 9.10 -28.72
C ARG A 11 52.02 9.69 -28.80
N VAL A 12 51.51 9.95 -30.01
CA VAL A 12 50.16 10.43 -30.25
C VAL A 12 49.14 9.43 -29.77
N LEU A 13 49.26 8.14 -30.10
CA LEU A 13 48.39 7.08 -29.62
C LEU A 13 48.37 6.95 -28.09
N LYS A 14 49.56 7.09 -27.42
CA LYS A 14 49.62 7.11 -25.95
C LYS A 14 48.89 8.32 -25.36
N ILE A 15 49.08 9.52 -25.93
CA ILE A 15 48.38 10.73 -25.49
C ILE A 15 46.87 10.55 -25.64
N TRP A 16 46.41 10.07 -26.80
CA TRP A 16 44.98 9.80 -27.03
C TRP A 16 44.42 8.74 -26.05
N GLY A 17 45.13 7.67 -25.85
CA GLY A 17 44.78 6.64 -24.84
C GLY A 17 44.66 7.21 -23.45
N THR A 18 45.63 8.04 -23.02
CA THR A 18 45.57 8.69 -21.70
C THR A 18 44.41 9.65 -21.60
N CYS A 19 44.13 10.46 -22.63
CA CYS A 19 42.99 11.36 -22.66
C CYS A 19 41.65 10.62 -22.57
N LEU A 20 41.50 9.46 -23.26
CA LEU A 20 40.31 8.61 -23.18
C LEU A 20 40.11 8.04 -21.77
N VAL A 21 41.19 7.57 -21.14
CA VAL A 21 41.09 7.06 -19.76
C VAL A 21 40.69 8.16 -18.77
N ILE A 22 41.27 9.36 -18.90
CA ILE A 22 40.92 10.52 -18.07
C ILE A 22 39.46 10.90 -18.29
N ALA A 23 39.01 10.97 -19.56
CA ALA A 23 37.61 11.29 -19.89
C ALA A 23 36.66 10.24 -19.30
N PHE A 24 36.99 8.95 -19.37
CA PHE A 24 36.21 7.87 -18.76
C PHE A 24 36.15 7.98 -17.23
N CYS A 25 37.28 8.28 -16.59
CA CYS A 25 37.31 8.51 -15.13
C CYS A 25 36.48 9.72 -14.72
N VAL A 26 36.57 10.83 -15.48
CA VAL A 26 35.77 12.03 -15.20
C VAL A 26 34.29 11.76 -15.39
N LEU A 27 33.87 11.10 -16.47
CA LEU A 27 32.49 10.70 -16.70
C LEU A 27 31.99 9.73 -15.61
N GLY A 28 32.83 8.78 -15.20
CA GLY A 28 32.55 7.88 -14.08
C GLY A 28 32.34 8.65 -12.77
N ALA A 29 33.21 9.60 -12.45
CA ALA A 29 33.09 10.43 -11.26
C ALA A 29 31.82 11.29 -11.27
N ILE A 30 31.44 11.86 -12.44
CA ILE A 30 30.20 12.60 -12.62
C ILE A 30 29.00 11.69 -12.43
N ALA A 31 29.00 10.49 -13.02
CA ALA A 31 27.93 9.50 -12.87
C ALA A 31 27.77 9.07 -11.40
N ILE A 32 28.87 8.77 -10.69
CA ILE A 32 28.84 8.45 -9.27
C ILE A 32 28.23 9.61 -8.46
N LYS A 33 28.68 10.84 -8.71
CA LYS A 33 28.18 12.01 -7.98
C LYS A 33 26.71 12.31 -8.28
N ARG A 34 26.28 12.20 -9.53
CA ARG A 34 24.90 12.55 -9.96
C ARG A 34 23.88 11.46 -9.70
N VAL A 35 24.29 10.20 -9.72
CA VAL A 35 23.36 9.06 -9.61
C VAL A 35 23.70 8.22 -8.38
N GLY A 36 24.97 7.82 -8.20
CA GLY A 36 25.36 6.90 -7.15
C GLY A 36 25.15 7.45 -5.74
N VAL A 37 25.58 8.71 -5.48
CA VAL A 37 25.42 9.34 -4.16
C VAL A 37 23.95 9.50 -3.78
N PRO A 38 23.06 10.05 -4.64
CA PRO A 38 21.62 10.13 -4.34
C PRO A 38 20.99 8.75 -4.07
N VAL A 39 21.33 7.73 -4.86
CA VAL A 39 20.79 6.37 -4.68
C VAL A 39 21.21 5.78 -3.33
N VAL A 40 22.48 5.90 -2.96
CA VAL A 40 23.00 5.44 -1.64
C VAL A 40 22.32 6.21 -0.49
N THR A 41 22.09 7.50 -0.65
CA THR A 41 21.40 8.33 0.35
C THR A 41 19.96 7.85 0.52
N MET A 42 19.23 7.63 -0.57
CA MET A 42 17.86 7.11 -0.54
C MET A 42 17.78 5.72 0.14
N TYR A 43 18.75 4.85 -0.12
CA TYR A 43 18.83 3.55 0.55
C TYR A 43 19.02 3.68 2.06
N LYS A 44 19.95 4.56 2.49
CA LYS A 44 20.21 4.81 3.91
C LYS A 44 19.00 5.41 4.62
N GLU A 45 18.32 6.36 3.98
CA GLU A 45 17.07 6.94 4.50
C GLU A 45 15.99 5.86 4.66
N ALA A 46 15.74 5.05 3.63
CA ALA A 46 14.79 3.95 3.65
C ALA A 46 15.08 2.95 4.79
N SER A 47 16.34 2.50 4.90
CA SER A 47 16.75 1.58 5.96
C SER A 47 16.58 2.18 7.34
N ARG A 48 16.90 3.47 7.51
CA ARG A 48 16.72 4.20 8.78
C ARG A 48 15.23 4.32 9.16
N ASP A 49 14.38 4.68 8.21
CA ASP A 49 12.96 4.90 8.46
C ASP A 49 12.29 3.57 8.84
N VAL A 50 12.60 2.49 8.13
CA VAL A 50 12.12 1.15 8.49
C VAL A 50 12.74 0.66 9.81
N SER A 51 14.01 0.96 10.12
CA SER A 51 14.63 0.55 11.39
C SER A 51 13.91 1.13 12.61
N LYS A 52 13.37 2.34 12.48
CA LYS A 52 12.60 3.02 13.53
C LYS A 52 11.15 2.56 13.65
N SER A 53 10.60 1.90 12.64
CA SER A 53 9.23 1.39 12.71
C SER A 53 9.11 0.23 13.69
N SER A 54 7.94 0.06 14.30
CA SER A 54 7.53 -1.11 15.09
C SER A 54 6.22 -1.65 14.53
N LYS A 55 5.69 -2.75 15.05
CA LYS A 55 4.34 -3.20 14.69
C LYS A 55 3.29 -2.12 14.95
N ASP A 56 3.47 -1.31 15.99
CA ASP A 56 2.56 -0.20 16.30
C ASP A 56 2.54 0.89 15.23
N THR A 57 3.63 1.06 14.45
CA THR A 57 3.66 1.98 13.31
C THR A 57 2.56 1.65 12.29
N PHE A 58 2.21 0.38 12.15
CA PHE A 58 1.17 -0.09 11.22
C PHE A 58 -0.22 -0.15 11.86
N LYS A 59 -0.30 0.05 13.19
CA LYS A 59 -1.56 0.11 13.97
C LYS A 59 -1.97 1.55 14.31
N ALA A 60 -1.15 2.56 14.00
CA ALA A 60 -1.25 3.92 14.53
C ALA A 60 -2.51 4.72 14.12
N GLU A 61 -3.25 4.26 13.11
CA GLU A 61 -4.43 4.98 12.60
C GLU A 61 -5.73 4.20 12.83
N GLN A 62 -5.88 3.59 14.02
CA GLN A 62 -7.11 2.86 14.35
C GLN A 62 -8.26 3.81 14.65
N THR A 63 -9.47 3.40 14.25
CA THR A 63 -10.71 4.11 14.60
C THR A 63 -10.95 3.99 16.10
N SER A 64 -11.09 5.12 16.80
CA SER A 64 -11.45 5.13 18.22
C SER A 64 -12.89 4.67 18.42
N ILE A 65 -13.12 3.76 19.37
CA ILE A 65 -14.44 3.23 19.69
C ILE A 65 -14.83 3.71 21.09
N VAL A 66 -16.04 4.20 21.21
CA VAL A 66 -16.64 4.58 22.50
C VAL A 66 -17.53 3.44 22.99
N TYR A 67 -17.29 3.00 24.20
CA TYR A 67 -18.08 1.97 24.86
C TYR A 67 -18.90 2.56 26.01
N ASP A 68 -20.04 1.94 26.34
CA ASP A 68 -20.77 2.23 27.58
C ASP A 68 -20.07 1.59 28.82
N ALA A 69 -20.62 1.82 30.00
CA ALA A 69 -20.09 1.26 31.24
C ALA A 69 -20.17 -0.28 31.28
N ASP A 70 -21.01 -0.88 30.48
CA ASP A 70 -21.22 -2.33 30.36
C ASP A 70 -20.36 -2.96 29.29
N GLY A 71 -19.56 -2.15 28.55
CA GLY A 71 -18.66 -2.59 27.48
C GLY A 71 -19.32 -2.75 26.11
N ASN A 72 -20.55 -2.27 25.92
CA ASN A 72 -21.19 -2.28 24.62
C ASN A 72 -20.71 -1.10 23.77
N GLU A 73 -20.48 -1.33 22.47
CA GLU A 73 -20.09 -0.29 21.55
C GLU A 73 -21.23 0.72 21.36
N ILE A 74 -21.01 1.98 21.79
CA ILE A 74 -21.95 3.08 21.57
C ILE A 74 -21.71 3.68 20.19
N LYS A 75 -20.43 3.96 19.85
CA LYS A 75 -20.08 4.67 18.63
C LYS A 75 -18.62 4.48 18.24
N LYS A 76 -18.39 4.39 16.92
CA LYS A 76 -17.05 4.55 16.32
C LYS A 76 -16.84 6.04 16.02
N LEU A 77 -15.80 6.64 16.62
CA LEU A 77 -15.40 8.01 16.32
C LEU A 77 -14.61 7.98 15.02
N LYS A 78 -15.25 8.35 13.91
CA LYS A 78 -14.60 8.42 12.61
C LYS A 78 -13.64 9.61 12.56
N GLN A 79 -12.36 9.32 12.46
CA GLN A 79 -11.40 10.26 11.89
C GLN A 79 -11.52 10.23 10.36
N GLU A 80 -10.61 10.90 9.64
CA GLU A 80 -10.57 10.86 8.17
C GLU A 80 -10.49 9.44 7.60
N LYS A 81 -10.01 8.47 8.40
CA LYS A 81 -9.87 7.06 8.06
C LYS A 81 -10.66 6.18 9.03
N ASP A 82 -11.46 5.28 8.49
CA ASP A 82 -12.12 4.21 9.27
C ASP A 82 -11.22 2.97 9.20
N VAL A 83 -10.61 2.58 10.31
CA VAL A 83 -9.66 1.47 10.42
C VAL A 83 -9.99 0.60 11.61
N SER A 84 -10.31 -0.67 11.36
CA SER A 84 -10.39 -1.74 12.35
C SER A 84 -9.28 -2.73 12.07
N TYR A 85 -8.33 -2.90 13.00
CA TYR A 85 -7.15 -3.74 12.81
C TYR A 85 -7.42 -5.18 13.22
N LEU A 86 -6.98 -6.14 12.40
CA LEU A 86 -7.01 -7.58 12.68
C LEU A 86 -5.59 -8.10 12.82
N ASP A 87 -5.32 -8.91 13.84
CA ASP A 87 -4.08 -9.68 13.88
C ASP A 87 -4.08 -10.76 12.77
N TYR A 88 -2.91 -11.25 12.39
CA TYR A 88 -2.76 -12.13 11.21
C TYR A 88 -3.68 -13.35 11.23
N GLU A 89 -3.87 -13.95 12.41
CA GLU A 89 -4.70 -15.14 12.62
C GLU A 89 -6.19 -14.86 12.42
N ASP A 90 -6.63 -13.62 12.67
CA ASP A 90 -8.02 -13.19 12.51
C ASP A 90 -8.36 -12.79 11.08
N ILE A 91 -7.35 -12.55 10.24
CA ILE A 91 -7.56 -12.27 8.81
C ILE A 91 -7.95 -13.57 8.10
N PRO A 92 -9.07 -13.62 7.35
CA PRO A 92 -9.46 -14.81 6.62
C PRO A 92 -8.39 -15.29 5.64
N ASP A 93 -8.10 -16.58 5.60
CA ASP A 93 -7.13 -17.15 4.65
C ASP A 93 -7.52 -16.87 3.20
N ALA A 94 -8.82 -16.89 2.90
CA ALA A 94 -9.30 -16.51 1.57
C ALA A 94 -8.90 -15.08 1.17
N ALA A 95 -8.81 -14.12 2.11
CA ALA A 95 -8.38 -12.76 1.83
C ALA A 95 -6.87 -12.67 1.55
N LYS A 96 -6.07 -13.40 2.35
CA LYS A 96 -4.62 -13.52 2.16
C LYS A 96 -4.31 -14.10 0.77
N LEU A 97 -4.98 -15.19 0.42
CA LEU A 97 -4.77 -15.89 -0.85
C LEU A 97 -5.33 -15.09 -2.06
N ALA A 98 -6.47 -14.43 -1.91
CA ALA A 98 -7.06 -13.59 -2.95
C ALA A 98 -6.12 -12.44 -3.33
N ILE A 99 -5.57 -11.73 -2.34
CA ILE A 99 -4.68 -10.60 -2.61
C ILE A 99 -3.34 -11.06 -3.20
N ILE A 100 -2.78 -12.16 -2.73
CA ILE A 100 -1.57 -12.78 -3.30
C ILE A 100 -1.81 -13.14 -4.77
N SER A 101 -2.92 -13.82 -5.08
CA SER A 101 -3.22 -14.32 -6.42
C SER A 101 -3.37 -13.21 -7.46
N ILE A 102 -3.81 -12.02 -7.06
CA ILE A 102 -4.08 -10.93 -8.00
C ILE A 102 -3.01 -9.83 -8.03
N GLU A 103 -2.36 -9.56 -6.91
CA GLU A 103 -1.39 -8.47 -6.81
C GLU A 103 0.06 -8.96 -6.87
N ASP A 104 0.35 -10.17 -6.34
CA ASP A 104 1.73 -10.61 -6.14
C ASP A 104 1.87 -12.13 -6.02
N LYS A 105 1.77 -12.86 -7.12
CA LYS A 105 1.82 -14.33 -7.13
C LYS A 105 3.10 -14.91 -6.53
N ASN A 106 4.20 -14.18 -6.63
CA ASN A 106 5.51 -14.58 -6.11
C ASN A 106 5.79 -14.03 -4.70
N PHE A 107 4.75 -13.53 -3.99
CA PHE A 107 4.90 -12.90 -2.69
C PHE A 107 5.76 -13.69 -1.70
N THR A 108 5.59 -15.00 -1.65
CA THR A 108 6.28 -15.89 -0.70
C THR A 108 7.76 -16.13 -1.04
N THR A 109 8.20 -15.82 -2.26
CA THR A 109 9.53 -16.19 -2.76
C THR A 109 10.48 -15.02 -2.97
N HIS A 110 9.96 -13.83 -3.32
CA HIS A 110 10.81 -12.66 -3.49
C HIS A 110 11.13 -11.95 -2.15
N HIS A 111 12.09 -11.01 -2.18
CA HIS A 111 12.52 -10.22 -1.03
C HIS A 111 12.24 -8.71 -1.24
N GLY A 112 10.97 -8.34 -1.33
CA GLY A 112 10.49 -6.96 -1.47
C GLY A 112 10.29 -6.52 -2.92
N ILE A 113 11.03 -7.07 -3.87
CA ILE A 113 10.93 -6.80 -5.30
C ILE A 113 10.82 -8.11 -6.06
N ASP A 114 9.80 -8.25 -6.91
CA ASP A 114 9.68 -9.37 -7.85
C ASP A 114 10.32 -9.00 -9.19
N ILE A 115 11.59 -9.37 -9.39
CA ILE A 115 12.35 -9.09 -10.61
C ILE A 115 11.70 -9.78 -11.82
N GLU A 116 11.21 -10.99 -11.65
CA GLU A 116 10.52 -11.73 -12.72
C GLU A 116 9.20 -11.06 -13.10
N GLY A 117 8.43 -10.62 -12.11
CA GLY A 117 7.20 -9.87 -12.30
C GLY A 117 7.43 -8.54 -13.02
N VAL A 118 8.49 -7.82 -12.66
CA VAL A 118 8.89 -6.58 -13.37
C VAL A 118 9.30 -6.88 -14.81
N ALA A 119 10.07 -7.93 -15.06
CA ALA A 119 10.47 -8.33 -16.40
C ALA A 119 9.25 -8.75 -17.26
N ARG A 120 8.33 -9.53 -16.70
CA ARG A 120 7.06 -9.92 -17.37
C ARG A 120 6.21 -8.70 -17.70
N ALA A 121 6.06 -7.76 -16.75
CA ALA A 121 5.29 -6.53 -16.97
C ALA A 121 5.93 -5.67 -18.06
N GLY A 122 7.26 -5.54 -18.08
CA GLY A 122 8.01 -4.84 -19.13
C GLY A 122 7.82 -5.47 -20.52
N LEU A 123 7.94 -6.79 -20.61
CA LEU A 123 7.70 -7.53 -21.87
C LEU A 123 6.24 -7.38 -22.33
N SER A 124 5.28 -7.49 -21.42
CA SER A 124 3.86 -7.28 -21.72
C SER A 124 3.57 -5.87 -22.23
N LEU A 125 4.22 -4.85 -21.67
CA LEU A 125 4.10 -3.46 -22.14
C LEU A 125 4.57 -3.31 -23.59
N VAL A 126 5.70 -3.93 -23.96
CA VAL A 126 6.25 -3.90 -25.32
C VAL A 126 5.32 -4.65 -26.28
N LEU A 127 4.89 -5.86 -25.92
CA LEU A 127 4.04 -6.71 -26.76
C LEU A 127 2.64 -6.11 -26.96
N ASN A 128 2.09 -5.43 -25.96
CA ASN A 128 0.76 -4.81 -26.02
C ASN A 128 0.80 -3.34 -26.46
N ARG A 129 1.84 -2.92 -27.20
CA ARG A 129 2.00 -1.58 -27.78
C ARG A 129 1.80 -0.43 -26.76
N GLY A 130 2.37 -0.59 -25.56
CA GLY A 130 2.29 0.42 -24.49
C GLY A 130 1.08 0.32 -23.56
N ASN A 131 0.18 -0.63 -23.75
CA ASN A 131 -0.91 -0.86 -22.82
C ASN A 131 -0.45 -1.68 -21.61
N ILE A 132 -0.57 -1.11 -20.41
CA ILE A 132 -0.24 -1.78 -19.16
C ILE A 132 -1.35 -2.76 -18.83
N THR A 133 -1.10 -4.05 -19.02
CA THR A 133 -2.06 -5.13 -18.73
C THR A 133 -1.78 -5.83 -17.40
N MET A 134 -0.55 -5.70 -16.87
CA MET A 134 -0.11 -6.33 -15.62
C MET A 134 0.64 -5.32 -14.74
N GLY A 135 0.37 -5.33 -13.45
CA GLY A 135 1.13 -4.58 -12.45
C GLY A 135 2.45 -5.30 -12.12
N GLY A 136 3.54 -4.55 -11.98
CA GLY A 136 4.85 -5.08 -11.58
C GLY A 136 5.26 -4.66 -10.17
N SER A 137 4.35 -4.15 -9.35
CA SER A 137 4.63 -3.75 -7.96
C SER A 137 4.18 -4.85 -7.00
N THR A 138 5.05 -5.22 -6.05
CA THR A 138 4.76 -6.22 -5.03
C THR A 138 3.82 -5.67 -3.94
N ILE A 139 3.21 -6.56 -3.14
CA ILE A 139 2.46 -6.21 -1.92
C ILE A 139 3.33 -5.36 -0.99
N THR A 140 4.59 -5.75 -0.80
CA THR A 140 5.54 -5.03 0.06
C THR A 140 5.84 -3.62 -0.46
N GLN A 141 5.96 -3.42 -1.78
CA GLN A 141 6.10 -2.10 -2.39
C GLN A 141 4.85 -1.24 -2.21
N GLN A 142 3.66 -1.84 -2.32
CA GLN A 142 2.41 -1.12 -2.08
C GLN A 142 2.28 -0.71 -0.61
N LEU A 143 2.65 -1.58 0.34
CA LEU A 143 2.72 -1.26 1.76
C LEU A 143 3.71 -0.12 2.03
N ALA A 144 4.92 -0.22 1.48
CA ALA A 144 5.96 0.82 1.61
C ALA A 144 5.43 2.20 1.15
N ARG A 145 4.74 2.24 0.02
CA ARG A 145 4.11 3.45 -0.49
C ARG A 145 3.05 4.01 0.45
N ASN A 146 2.17 3.16 0.97
CA ASN A 146 1.02 3.59 1.77
C ASN A 146 1.42 4.13 3.14
N ILE A 147 2.49 3.61 3.75
CA ILE A 147 2.90 3.93 5.13
C ILE A 147 4.02 4.98 5.18
N PHE A 148 5.02 4.89 4.29
CA PHE A 148 6.25 5.69 4.40
C PHE A 148 6.36 6.80 3.35
N LEU A 149 5.52 6.79 2.31
CA LEU A 149 5.67 7.68 1.16
C LEU A 149 4.34 8.38 0.84
N GLY A 150 4.46 9.57 0.21
CA GLY A 150 3.30 10.29 -0.32
C GLY A 150 2.86 9.78 -1.69
N TYR A 151 1.77 10.40 -2.19
CA TYR A 151 1.14 10.01 -3.48
C TYR A 151 1.81 10.64 -4.71
N GLU A 152 2.93 11.34 -4.57
CA GLU A 152 3.64 11.95 -5.69
C GLU A 152 4.11 10.90 -6.69
N LYS A 153 3.88 11.13 -7.98
CA LYS A 153 4.26 10.21 -9.06
C LYS A 153 5.64 10.60 -9.63
N THR A 154 6.71 10.31 -8.89
CA THR A 154 8.09 10.58 -9.33
C THR A 154 8.92 9.30 -9.40
N TYR A 155 9.94 9.28 -10.28
CA TYR A 155 10.89 8.18 -10.34
C TYR A 155 11.65 8.01 -9.02
N SER A 156 12.02 9.12 -8.38
CA SER A 156 12.69 9.11 -7.08
C SER A 156 11.85 8.41 -6.01
N ARG A 157 10.55 8.71 -5.94
CA ARG A 157 9.63 8.01 -5.05
C ARG A 157 9.59 6.49 -5.33
N LYS A 158 9.57 6.09 -6.62
CA LYS A 158 9.53 4.65 -6.97
C LYS A 158 10.81 3.93 -6.55
N ILE A 159 11.97 4.58 -6.64
CA ILE A 159 13.24 4.02 -6.15
C ILE A 159 13.23 3.91 -4.62
N LYS A 160 12.76 4.94 -3.91
CA LYS A 160 12.60 4.88 -2.44
C LYS A 160 11.63 3.77 -2.02
N GLU A 161 10.50 3.60 -2.72
CA GLU A 161 9.53 2.52 -2.50
C GLU A 161 10.20 1.15 -2.59
N MET A 162 11.07 0.93 -3.57
CA MET A 162 11.81 -0.33 -3.73
C MET A 162 12.77 -0.56 -2.55
N PHE A 163 13.51 0.46 -2.12
CA PHE A 163 14.44 0.33 -0.99
C PHE A 163 13.71 0.08 0.33
N ILE A 164 12.59 0.78 0.57
CA ILE A 164 11.76 0.55 1.75
C ILE A 164 11.19 -0.87 1.73
N ALA A 165 10.72 -1.36 0.57
CA ALA A 165 10.20 -2.72 0.44
C ALA A 165 11.26 -3.77 0.79
N VAL A 166 12.50 -3.61 0.30
CA VAL A 166 13.61 -4.51 0.67
C VAL A 166 13.92 -4.43 2.17
N ALA A 167 13.95 -3.23 2.75
CA ALA A 167 14.20 -3.05 4.18
C ALA A 167 13.09 -3.65 5.06
N LEU A 168 11.81 -3.55 4.62
CA LEU A 168 10.68 -4.19 5.30
C LEU A 168 10.83 -5.71 5.33
N GLU A 169 11.19 -6.33 4.21
CA GLU A 169 11.39 -7.79 4.12
C GLU A 169 12.62 -8.29 4.90
N GLN A 170 13.58 -7.41 5.19
CA GLN A 170 14.69 -7.73 6.08
C GLN A 170 14.30 -7.68 7.57
N LYS A 171 13.27 -6.90 7.92
CA LYS A 171 12.87 -6.66 9.30
C LYS A 171 11.66 -7.47 9.73
N TYR A 172 10.69 -7.67 8.85
CA TYR A 172 9.39 -8.28 9.11
C TYR A 172 9.20 -9.56 8.32
N THR A 173 8.46 -10.50 8.87
CA THR A 173 8.09 -11.73 8.18
C THR A 173 7.06 -11.48 7.07
N LYS A 174 6.90 -12.41 6.15
CA LYS A 174 5.84 -12.36 5.13
C LYS A 174 4.44 -12.26 5.75
N GLN A 175 4.23 -12.91 6.89
CA GLN A 175 2.99 -12.84 7.64
C GLN A 175 2.75 -11.43 8.18
N ASP A 176 3.75 -10.84 8.85
CA ASP A 176 3.66 -9.45 9.32
C ASP A 176 3.35 -8.48 8.17
N ILE A 177 4.03 -8.61 7.03
CA ILE A 177 3.84 -7.74 5.87
C ILE A 177 2.42 -7.85 5.31
N LEU A 178 1.90 -9.06 5.21
CA LEU A 178 0.54 -9.31 4.70
C LEU A 178 -0.53 -8.81 5.69
N GLU A 179 -0.31 -9.00 6.99
CA GLU A 179 -1.12 -8.42 8.06
C GLU A 179 -1.17 -6.90 7.93
N PHE A 180 -0.01 -6.25 7.87
CA PHE A 180 0.07 -4.80 7.74
C PHE A 180 -0.60 -4.30 6.47
N TYR A 181 -0.41 -4.99 5.35
CA TYR A 181 -1.01 -4.62 4.08
C TYR A 181 -2.53 -4.67 4.14
N LEU A 182 -3.11 -5.81 4.56
CA LEU A 182 -4.56 -6.01 4.59
C LEU A 182 -5.27 -5.11 5.60
N ASN A 183 -4.55 -4.60 6.61
CA ASN A 183 -5.07 -3.63 7.57
C ASN A 183 -4.94 -2.16 7.14
N ASN A 184 -4.02 -1.84 6.22
CA ASN A 184 -3.73 -0.44 5.85
C ASN A 184 -4.08 -0.09 4.42
N VAL A 185 -4.42 -1.06 3.58
CA VAL A 185 -4.75 -0.77 2.19
C VAL A 185 -6.11 -0.09 2.06
N TYR A 186 -6.22 0.83 1.11
CA TYR A 186 -7.43 1.63 0.88
C TYR A 186 -8.46 0.88 0.04
N PHE A 187 -9.66 0.72 0.57
CA PHE A 187 -10.81 0.05 -0.06
C PHE A 187 -11.87 1.01 -0.58
N ALA A 188 -11.50 2.21 -1.00
CA ALA A 188 -12.39 3.30 -1.41
C ALA A 188 -13.28 3.86 -0.28
N ASN A 189 -13.94 4.98 -0.53
CA ASN A 189 -14.96 5.60 0.32
C ASN A 189 -14.55 5.87 1.79
N GLY A 190 -13.24 6.05 2.05
CA GLY A 190 -12.70 6.31 3.39
C GLY A 190 -12.39 5.06 4.21
N TYR A 191 -12.62 3.86 3.68
CA TYR A 191 -12.37 2.61 4.39
C TYR A 191 -10.95 2.11 4.17
N TYR A 192 -10.22 1.88 5.25
CA TYR A 192 -8.88 1.32 5.27
C TYR A 192 -8.88 0.01 6.04
N GLY A 193 -8.24 -1.00 5.48
CA GLY A 193 -8.23 -2.35 6.03
C GLY A 193 -9.47 -3.17 5.69
N ILE A 194 -9.27 -4.50 5.67
CA ILE A 194 -10.28 -5.44 5.21
C ILE A 194 -11.48 -5.53 6.14
N GLU A 195 -11.28 -5.37 7.45
CA GLU A 195 -12.36 -5.43 8.43
C GLU A 195 -13.31 -4.25 8.27
N SER A 196 -12.78 -3.02 8.22
CA SER A 196 -13.60 -1.82 8.01
C SER A 196 -14.34 -1.85 6.68
N ALA A 197 -13.68 -2.35 5.62
CA ALA A 197 -14.32 -2.53 4.32
C ALA A 197 -15.43 -3.59 4.37
N SER A 198 -15.22 -4.70 5.09
CA SER A 198 -16.21 -5.75 5.30
C SER A 198 -17.47 -5.23 6.01
N GLU A 199 -17.28 -4.52 7.12
CA GLU A 199 -18.37 -3.92 7.87
C GLU A 199 -19.14 -2.89 7.05
N ALA A 200 -18.40 -2.05 6.29
CA ALA A 200 -19.02 -0.99 5.53
C ALA A 200 -19.83 -1.50 4.32
N TYR A 201 -19.28 -2.42 3.56
CA TYR A 201 -19.92 -2.89 2.34
C TYR A 201 -20.88 -4.05 2.54
N PHE A 202 -20.70 -4.86 3.59
CA PHE A 202 -21.49 -6.07 3.81
C PHE A 202 -22.16 -6.15 5.18
N ASN A 203 -21.87 -5.23 6.10
CA ASN A 203 -22.33 -5.26 7.50
C ASN A 203 -21.99 -6.60 8.18
N LYS A 204 -20.79 -7.11 7.91
CA LYS A 204 -20.26 -8.37 8.43
C LYS A 204 -18.82 -8.21 8.86
N LYS A 205 -18.37 -9.03 9.80
CA LYS A 205 -16.95 -9.21 10.08
C LYS A 205 -16.25 -9.87 8.89
N ALA A 206 -14.98 -9.57 8.65
CA ALA A 206 -14.23 -10.14 7.53
C ALA A 206 -14.21 -11.67 7.55
N LYS A 207 -14.16 -12.28 8.74
CA LYS A 207 -14.20 -13.75 8.93
C LYS A 207 -15.52 -14.40 8.48
N ASP A 208 -16.61 -13.64 8.41
CA ASP A 208 -17.95 -14.13 8.08
C ASP A 208 -18.32 -13.89 6.61
N LEU A 209 -17.36 -13.36 5.82
CA LEU A 209 -17.55 -13.15 4.39
C LEU A 209 -17.44 -14.45 3.60
N SER A 210 -18.23 -14.56 2.53
CA SER A 210 -18.02 -15.59 1.51
C SER A 210 -16.73 -15.35 0.71
N ILE A 211 -16.23 -16.39 0.05
CA ILE A 211 -15.06 -16.27 -0.85
C ILE A 211 -15.33 -15.21 -1.93
N SER A 212 -16.56 -15.14 -2.44
CA SER A 212 -16.99 -14.17 -3.44
C SER A 212 -16.95 -12.74 -2.90
N GLN A 213 -17.44 -12.50 -1.68
CA GLN A 213 -17.41 -11.21 -1.02
C GLN A 213 -15.97 -10.76 -0.73
N ILE A 214 -15.11 -11.68 -0.29
CA ILE A 214 -13.67 -11.43 -0.09
C ILE A 214 -13.01 -11.04 -1.41
N ALA A 215 -13.19 -11.81 -2.48
CA ALA A 215 -12.63 -11.51 -3.79
C ALA A 215 -13.15 -10.17 -4.35
N PHE A 216 -14.40 -9.83 -4.05
CA PHE A 216 -14.97 -8.52 -4.39
C PHE A 216 -14.25 -7.38 -3.67
N LEU A 217 -14.02 -7.48 -2.37
CA LEU A 217 -13.23 -6.49 -1.63
C LEU A 217 -11.79 -6.40 -2.17
N CYS A 218 -11.11 -7.53 -2.35
CA CYS A 218 -9.75 -7.58 -2.89
C CYS A 218 -9.61 -7.01 -4.32
N SER A 219 -10.73 -6.74 -5.00
CA SER A 219 -10.74 -6.05 -6.29
C SER A 219 -10.42 -4.57 -6.19
N ILE A 220 -10.72 -3.93 -5.06
CA ILE A 220 -10.76 -2.47 -4.91
C ILE A 220 -9.36 -1.83 -4.84
N PRO A 221 -8.39 -2.36 -4.07
CA PRO A 221 -7.13 -1.70 -3.77
C PRO A 221 -6.28 -1.32 -4.98
N ASN A 222 -6.37 -2.09 -6.05
CA ASN A 222 -5.60 -1.86 -7.28
C ASN A 222 -5.87 -0.49 -7.91
N SER A 223 -7.13 -0.09 -7.93
CA SER A 223 -7.58 1.22 -8.45
C SER A 223 -8.91 1.60 -7.79
N PRO A 224 -8.90 2.16 -6.57
CA PRO A 224 -10.11 2.42 -5.79
C PRO A 224 -11.13 3.32 -6.49
N GLY A 225 -10.69 4.23 -7.36
CA GLY A 225 -11.60 5.04 -8.16
C GLY A 225 -12.30 4.26 -9.29
N ARG A 226 -11.62 3.27 -9.89
CA ARG A 226 -12.16 2.44 -10.98
C ARG A 226 -13.02 1.29 -10.47
N TYR A 227 -12.70 0.80 -9.29
CA TYR A 227 -13.38 -0.35 -8.66
C TYR A 227 -14.15 0.08 -7.41
N ASP A 228 -14.65 1.33 -7.39
CA ASP A 228 -15.52 1.83 -6.33
C ASP A 228 -16.85 1.05 -6.37
N PRO A 229 -17.20 0.31 -5.30
CA PRO A 229 -18.40 -0.53 -5.28
C PRO A 229 -19.73 0.24 -5.49
N TYR A 230 -19.77 1.50 -5.05
CA TYR A 230 -20.97 2.33 -5.19
C TYR A 230 -21.12 2.95 -6.57
N LYS A 231 -20.02 3.19 -7.28
CA LYS A 231 -20.03 3.87 -8.59
C LYS A 231 -19.83 2.92 -9.76
N HIS A 232 -19.05 1.86 -9.56
CA HIS A 232 -18.57 0.99 -10.63
C HIS A 232 -18.68 -0.50 -10.27
N LYS A 233 -19.81 -0.91 -9.66
CA LYS A 233 -20.03 -2.27 -9.17
C LYS A 233 -19.73 -3.34 -10.21
N ASP A 234 -20.15 -3.16 -11.47
CA ASP A 234 -19.92 -4.13 -12.54
C ASP A 234 -18.44 -4.32 -12.86
N SER A 235 -17.65 -3.24 -12.81
CA SER A 235 -16.20 -3.32 -12.99
C SER A 235 -15.52 -4.06 -11.84
N THR A 236 -16.04 -3.87 -10.63
CA THR A 236 -15.57 -4.55 -9.42
C THR A 236 -15.90 -6.04 -9.49
N ILE A 237 -17.11 -6.40 -9.94
CA ILE A 237 -17.54 -7.80 -10.16
C ILE A 237 -16.64 -8.48 -11.22
N LYS A 238 -16.39 -7.85 -12.36
CA LYS A 238 -15.50 -8.39 -13.39
C LYS A 238 -14.10 -8.67 -12.85
N ARG A 239 -13.59 -7.81 -11.96
CA ARG A 239 -12.30 -8.03 -11.33
C ARG A 239 -12.36 -9.12 -10.25
N ARG A 240 -13.48 -9.21 -9.48
CA ARG A 240 -13.77 -10.33 -8.57
C ARG A 240 -13.66 -11.65 -9.30
N ASP A 241 -14.31 -11.80 -10.46
CA ASP A 241 -14.33 -13.02 -11.24
C ASP A 241 -12.91 -13.41 -11.69
N ARG A 242 -12.10 -12.40 -12.04
CA ARG A 242 -10.68 -12.62 -12.36
C ARG A 242 -9.89 -13.10 -11.14
N ILE A 243 -10.15 -12.56 -9.95
CA ILE A 243 -9.50 -13.01 -8.70
C ILE A 243 -9.90 -14.45 -8.40
N LEU A 244 -11.19 -14.77 -8.45
CA LEU A 244 -11.69 -16.12 -8.24
C LEU A 244 -11.08 -17.12 -9.21
N LYS A 245 -10.97 -16.75 -10.49
CA LYS A 245 -10.30 -17.57 -11.51
C LYS A 245 -8.82 -17.79 -11.16
N ASN A 246 -8.08 -16.75 -10.77
CA ASN A 246 -6.70 -16.88 -10.36
C ASN A 246 -6.57 -17.80 -9.15
N MET A 247 -7.43 -17.62 -8.11
CA MET A 247 -7.42 -18.49 -6.93
C MET A 247 -7.67 -19.97 -7.27
N TYR A 248 -8.53 -20.25 -8.23
CA TYR A 248 -8.76 -21.60 -8.73
C TYR A 248 -7.56 -22.15 -9.51
N GLU A 249 -7.01 -21.37 -10.44
CA GLU A 249 -5.84 -21.75 -11.24
C GLU A 249 -4.58 -21.95 -10.38
N ASP A 250 -4.45 -21.19 -9.29
CA ASP A 250 -3.36 -21.31 -8.33
C ASP A 250 -3.61 -22.42 -7.27
N GLY A 251 -4.76 -23.12 -7.34
CA GLY A 251 -5.11 -24.24 -6.45
C GLY A 251 -5.54 -23.83 -5.04
N TYR A 252 -5.86 -22.56 -4.81
CA TYR A 252 -6.30 -22.05 -3.50
C TYR A 252 -7.75 -22.36 -3.19
N ILE A 253 -8.59 -22.54 -4.21
CA ILE A 253 -9.98 -22.96 -4.07
C ILE A 253 -10.29 -24.10 -5.05
N SER A 254 -11.22 -24.96 -4.66
CA SER A 254 -11.69 -26.05 -5.51
C SER A 254 -12.57 -25.55 -6.64
N GLN A 255 -12.80 -26.37 -7.68
CA GLN A 255 -13.70 -26.05 -8.78
C GLN A 255 -15.11 -25.75 -8.27
N SER A 256 -15.65 -26.53 -7.34
CA SER A 256 -16.98 -26.30 -6.77
C SER A 256 -17.07 -24.97 -6.00
N GLN A 257 -16.00 -24.59 -5.27
CA GLN A 257 -15.94 -23.28 -4.61
C GLN A 257 -15.88 -22.14 -5.62
N TYR A 258 -15.10 -22.29 -6.70
CA TYR A 258 -15.02 -21.33 -7.78
C TYR A 258 -16.37 -21.09 -8.44
N GLU A 259 -17.04 -22.16 -8.92
CA GLU A 259 -18.35 -22.08 -9.58
C GLU A 259 -19.39 -21.43 -8.67
N LYS A 260 -19.51 -21.90 -7.42
CA LYS A 260 -20.40 -21.29 -6.43
C LYS A 260 -20.12 -19.80 -6.20
N SER A 261 -18.84 -19.40 -6.15
CA SER A 261 -18.45 -18.03 -5.86
C SER A 261 -18.69 -17.08 -7.04
N VAL A 262 -18.54 -17.55 -8.27
CA VAL A 262 -18.86 -16.79 -9.48
C VAL A 262 -20.35 -16.53 -9.60
N ASP A 263 -21.18 -17.54 -9.29
CA ASP A 263 -22.65 -17.46 -9.37
C ASP A 263 -23.27 -16.64 -8.22
N GLU A 264 -22.51 -16.37 -7.15
CA GLU A 264 -22.98 -15.62 -6.00
C GLU A 264 -23.29 -14.16 -6.38
N ASN A 265 -24.54 -13.74 -6.14
CA ASN A 265 -24.93 -12.35 -6.34
C ASN A 265 -24.40 -11.47 -5.20
N ILE A 266 -23.60 -10.47 -5.55
CA ILE A 266 -23.07 -9.50 -4.59
C ILE A 266 -24.08 -8.39 -4.33
N THR A 267 -24.56 -8.33 -3.09
CA THR A 267 -25.36 -7.21 -2.59
C THR A 267 -24.55 -6.43 -1.56
N ILE A 268 -24.38 -5.14 -1.79
CA ILE A 268 -23.66 -4.25 -0.85
C ILE A 268 -24.66 -3.38 -0.08
N MET A 269 -24.29 -3.01 1.14
CA MET A 269 -25.04 -2.08 1.96
C MET A 269 -25.07 -0.69 1.30
N PRO A 270 -26.13 0.10 1.47
CA PRO A 270 -26.15 1.47 1.02
C PRO A 270 -25.04 2.27 1.69
N LYS A 271 -24.49 3.25 0.96
CA LYS A 271 -23.46 4.13 1.52
C LYS A 271 -24.03 4.86 2.73
N LYS A 272 -23.39 4.69 3.90
CA LYS A 272 -23.77 5.49 5.07
C LYS A 272 -23.48 6.96 4.76
N GLU A 273 -24.50 7.80 4.81
CA GLU A 273 -24.30 9.25 4.79
C GLU A 273 -23.52 9.62 6.05
N THR A 274 -22.41 10.29 5.89
CA THR A 274 -21.69 10.91 7.00
C THR A 274 -22.56 12.10 7.41
N THR A 275 -23.40 11.90 8.43
CA THR A 275 -24.03 13.05 9.11
C THR A 275 -22.91 13.84 9.76
N THR A 276 -22.49 14.88 9.08
CA THR A 276 -21.61 15.91 9.64
C THR A 276 -22.35 16.53 10.84
N ASN A 277 -21.69 16.50 11.99
CA ASN A 277 -22.13 17.10 13.26
C ASN A 277 -23.18 16.32 14.04
N ASP A 278 -22.80 15.14 14.54
CA ASP A 278 -23.44 14.63 15.74
C ASP A 278 -22.87 15.39 16.97
N TYR A 279 -23.73 16.17 17.63
CA TYR A 279 -23.39 16.92 18.83
C TYR A 279 -22.71 16.02 19.88
N ALA A 280 -23.17 14.78 20.03
CA ALA A 280 -22.58 13.80 20.94
C ALA A 280 -21.13 13.46 20.58
N GLU A 281 -20.79 13.29 19.29
CA GLU A 281 -19.44 13.02 18.81
C GLU A 281 -18.51 14.21 19.10
N THR A 282 -18.97 15.41 18.77
CA THR A 282 -18.22 16.66 19.05
C THR A 282 -17.99 16.85 20.54
N TYR A 283 -18.99 16.55 21.37
CA TYR A 283 -18.89 16.66 22.82
C TYR A 283 -17.93 15.61 23.41
N ILE A 284 -18.02 14.34 22.96
CA ILE A 284 -17.12 13.26 23.41
C ILE A 284 -15.67 13.56 23.04
N LEU A 285 -15.42 14.00 21.79
CA LEU A 285 -14.09 14.40 21.32
C LEU A 285 -13.53 15.56 22.17
N LYS A 286 -14.36 16.53 22.48
CA LYS A 286 -13.99 17.67 23.33
C LYS A 286 -13.59 17.19 24.73
N CYS A 287 -14.43 16.40 25.39
CA CYS A 287 -14.16 15.88 26.73
C CYS A 287 -12.92 14.98 26.77
N ALA A 288 -12.73 14.10 25.79
CA ALA A 288 -11.54 13.26 25.69
C ALA A 288 -10.27 14.08 25.47
N THR A 289 -10.32 15.10 24.61
CA THR A 289 -9.20 16.00 24.36
C THR A 289 -8.85 16.81 25.61
N GLU A 290 -9.84 17.35 26.32
CA GLU A 290 -9.63 18.08 27.57
C GLU A 290 -9.02 17.20 28.67
N ALA A 291 -9.47 15.95 28.78
CA ALA A 291 -8.93 14.98 29.75
C ALA A 291 -7.47 14.64 29.44
N LEU A 292 -7.14 14.33 28.19
CA LEU A 292 -5.76 14.03 27.74
C LEU A 292 -4.82 15.23 27.92
N MET A 293 -5.29 16.44 27.61
CA MET A 293 -4.50 17.67 27.79
C MET A 293 -4.25 17.99 29.27
N LYS A 294 -5.23 17.76 30.12
CA LYS A 294 -5.09 17.93 31.56
C LYS A 294 -4.08 16.95 32.15
N GLU A 295 -4.10 15.72 31.69
CA GLU A 295 -3.14 14.67 32.11
C GLU A 295 -1.71 15.00 31.68
N GLN A 296 -1.54 15.67 30.52
CA GLN A 296 -0.23 16.09 30.00
C GLN A 296 0.19 17.50 30.44
N GLY A 297 -0.60 18.19 31.25
CA GLY A 297 -0.28 19.52 31.79
C GLY A 297 -0.46 20.69 30.81
N PHE A 298 -1.27 20.51 29.75
CA PHE A 298 -1.60 21.59 28.82
C PHE A 298 -2.92 22.28 29.18
N GLU A 299 -2.95 23.62 29.16
CA GLU A 299 -4.19 24.41 29.23
C GLU A 299 -4.79 24.59 27.82
N PHE A 300 -6.05 24.18 27.64
CA PHE A 300 -6.79 24.37 26.40
C PHE A 300 -7.61 25.66 26.45
N LYS A 301 -7.24 26.66 25.65
CA LYS A 301 -8.08 27.85 25.43
C LYS A 301 -8.94 27.63 24.18
N THR A 302 -10.22 27.28 24.38
CA THR A 302 -11.17 27.19 23.26
C THR A 302 -11.53 28.56 22.75
N THR A 303 -11.37 28.81 21.45
CA THR A 303 -11.89 29.96 20.74
C THR A 303 -13.33 29.74 20.22
N PHE A 304 -14.07 28.82 20.78
CA PHE A 304 -15.49 28.69 20.48
C PHE A 304 -16.24 29.80 21.19
N SER A 305 -16.61 30.85 20.46
CA SER A 305 -17.51 31.88 20.94
C SER A 305 -18.90 31.29 21.15
N SER A 306 -19.46 31.56 22.32
CA SER A 306 -20.84 31.24 22.74
C SER A 306 -21.94 31.98 21.97
N THR A 307 -21.86 32.05 20.63
CA THR A 307 -22.78 32.89 19.82
C THR A 307 -23.92 32.10 19.17
N SER A 308 -24.19 30.88 19.65
CA SER A 308 -25.35 30.10 19.14
C SER A 308 -26.34 29.66 20.21
N GLU A 309 -26.39 30.34 21.35
CA GLU A 309 -27.48 30.17 22.34
C GLU A 309 -28.38 31.41 22.34
N LYS A 310 -28.96 31.75 21.19
CA LYS A 310 -30.16 32.62 21.11
C LYS A 310 -30.72 32.50 19.68
N GLU A 311 -31.53 31.47 19.44
CA GLU A 311 -32.76 31.56 18.68
C GLU A 311 -33.54 30.22 18.83
#